data_597707cf201443dcf74a60ca01c572d5
#
_entry.id   597707cf201443dcf74a60ca01c572d5
#
_cell.length_a   1.000
_cell.length_b   1.000
_cell.length_c   1.000
_cell.angle_alpha   90.00
_cell.angle_beta   90.00
_cell.angle_gamma   90.00
#
_symmetry.space_group_name_H-M   'P 1'
#
loop_
_entity.id
_entity.type
_entity.pdbx_description
1 polymer ?
#
loop_
_entity_poly.entity_id
_entity_poly.type
_entity_poly.pdbx_seq_one_letter_code
_entity_poly.pdbx_strand_id
1 'polypeptide(L)'
;MKKGFSLMSKMQNLLAIANEVKEKHANFSISEVNDHCVRLAVFTGEYDWHHHPDSDELFIVLEGELLIDFKDKETAVLKANDSLLIPKGTVHRTRSYVRTVNLCVEHKQAETVIIEEQPC
;
A
#
# COMPACT_ATOMS: atom_id res chain seq x y z
N MET A 1 -30.33 6.80 -12.84
CA MET A 1 -29.94 6.22 -12.40
C MET A 1 -29.51 5.80 -12.07
N LYS A 2 -29.09 5.91 -12.00
CA LYS A 2 -28.62 5.37 -11.63
C LYS A 2 -28.03 4.99 -10.92
N LYS A 3 -27.90 4.93 -10.77
CA LYS A 3 -27.00 4.57 -9.96
C LYS A 3 -27.02 3.37 -9.13
N GLY A 4 -28.03 2.75 -8.80
CA GLY A 4 -28.10 1.52 -8.05
C GLY A 4 -27.22 0.43 -8.60
N PHE A 5 -27.11 0.34 -9.88
CA PHE A 5 -26.28 -0.72 -10.48
C PHE A 5 -24.81 -0.55 -10.17
N SER A 6 -24.33 0.68 -9.99
CA SER A 6 -22.92 0.89 -9.69
C SER A 6 -22.55 0.42 -8.30
N LEU A 7 -23.53 0.21 -7.43
CA LEU A 7 -23.27 -0.33 -6.09
C LEU A 7 -23.08 -1.83 -6.12
N MET A 8 -23.48 -2.50 -7.20
CA MET A 8 -23.41 -3.94 -7.29
C MET A 8 -22.21 -4.43 -8.05
N SER A 9 -21.68 -3.61 -8.94
CA SER A 9 -20.56 -4.01 -9.75
C SER A 9 -19.81 -2.78 -10.22
N LYS A 10 -18.54 -2.73 -9.94
CA LYS A 10 -17.70 -1.60 -10.29
C LYS A 10 -16.42 -2.08 -10.90
N MET A 11 -16.21 -1.75 -12.18
CA MET A 11 -14.97 -2.09 -12.85
C MET A 11 -14.04 -0.90 -12.86
N GLN A 12 -12.79 -1.12 -12.53
CA GLN A 12 -11.77 -0.09 -12.50
C GLN A 12 -10.51 -0.60 -13.19
N ASN A 13 -9.85 0.30 -13.92
CA ASN A 13 -8.53 0.00 -14.45
C ASN A 13 -7.51 0.68 -13.55
N LEU A 14 -6.73 -0.11 -12.84
CA LEU A 14 -5.88 0.41 -11.77
C LEU A 14 -4.74 1.28 -12.29
N LEU A 15 -4.10 0.86 -13.38
CA LEU A 15 -3.02 1.68 -13.93
C LEU A 15 -3.54 2.95 -14.56
N ALA A 16 -4.77 2.93 -15.12
CA ALA A 16 -5.38 4.15 -15.65
C ALA A 16 -5.62 5.15 -14.52
N ILE A 17 -6.11 4.67 -13.37
CA ILE A 17 -6.30 5.52 -12.19
C ILE A 17 -4.95 6.09 -11.76
N ALA A 18 -3.93 5.25 -11.67
CA ALA A 18 -2.60 5.68 -11.24
C ALA A 18 -2.02 6.73 -12.19
N ASN A 19 -2.28 6.59 -13.49
CA ASN A 19 -1.74 7.53 -14.50
C ASN A 19 -2.32 8.92 -14.37
N GLU A 20 -3.45 9.08 -13.71
CA GLU A 20 -4.04 10.39 -13.47
C GLU A 20 -3.52 11.07 -12.21
N VAL A 21 -2.74 10.36 -11.40
CA VAL A 21 -2.15 10.91 -10.19
C VAL A 21 -0.97 11.80 -10.57
N LYS A 22 -1.04 13.07 -10.17
CA LYS A 22 0.00 14.05 -10.47
C LYS A 22 0.93 14.29 -9.29
N GLU A 23 0.48 13.96 -8.10
CA GLU A 23 1.26 14.15 -6.89
C GLU A 23 2.43 13.16 -6.85
N LYS A 24 3.51 13.56 -6.18
CA LYS A 24 4.64 12.68 -5.97
C LYS A 24 4.26 11.50 -5.08
N HIS A 25 3.27 11.69 -4.21
CA HIS A 25 2.83 10.67 -3.28
C HIS A 25 1.33 10.74 -3.11
N ALA A 26 0.65 9.65 -3.41
CA ALA A 26 -0.79 9.54 -3.20
C ALA A 26 -1.09 8.13 -2.70
N ASN A 27 -2.08 8.03 -1.81
CA ASN A 27 -2.51 6.76 -1.24
C ASN A 27 -3.99 6.91 -0.90
N PHE A 28 -4.84 6.13 -1.55
CA PHE A 28 -6.28 6.26 -1.36
C PHE A 28 -6.99 4.94 -1.56
N SER A 29 -8.15 4.78 -0.92
CA SER A 29 -8.94 3.56 -1.02
C SER A 29 -9.66 3.52 -2.36
N ILE A 30 -9.58 2.39 -3.06
CA ILE A 30 -10.29 2.19 -4.32
C ILE A 30 -11.43 1.18 -4.19
N SER A 31 -11.41 0.35 -3.16
CA SER A 31 -12.45 -0.66 -2.94
C SER A 31 -12.45 -1.12 -1.50
N GLU A 32 -13.56 -1.69 -1.09
CA GLU A 32 -13.66 -2.39 0.19
C GLU A 32 -14.18 -3.80 -0.09
N VAL A 33 -13.62 -4.75 0.65
CA VAL A 33 -14.07 -6.14 0.60
C VAL A 33 -14.38 -6.53 2.03
N ASN A 34 -15.69 -6.54 2.37
CA ASN A 34 -16.13 -6.76 3.74
C ASN A 34 -15.51 -5.72 4.67
N ASP A 35 -14.74 -6.14 5.68
CA ASP A 35 -14.10 -5.22 6.62
C ASP A 35 -12.66 -4.88 6.24
N HIS A 36 -12.27 -5.16 5.00
CA HIS A 36 -10.95 -4.83 4.50
C HIS A 36 -11.05 -3.76 3.41
N CYS A 37 -10.00 -2.99 3.24
CA CYS A 37 -9.93 -2.02 2.16
C CYS A 37 -8.74 -2.34 1.26
N VAL A 38 -8.91 -1.99 -0.02
CA VAL A 38 -7.85 -2.06 -1.02
C VAL A 38 -7.46 -0.62 -1.33
N ARG A 39 -6.20 -0.30 -1.08
CA ARG A 39 -5.68 1.04 -1.32
C ARG A 39 -4.73 1.02 -2.49
N LEU A 40 -4.74 2.07 -3.28
CA LEU A 40 -3.81 2.27 -4.37
C LEU A 40 -2.80 3.34 -3.94
N ALA A 41 -1.52 3.03 -4.05
CA ALA A 41 -0.46 3.98 -3.74
C ALA A 41 0.38 4.23 -4.97
N VAL A 42 0.71 5.50 -5.19
CA VAL A 42 1.63 5.94 -6.24
C VAL A 42 2.64 6.83 -5.56
N PHE A 43 3.92 6.46 -5.62
CA PHE A 43 4.91 7.28 -4.91
C PHE A 43 6.33 7.03 -5.36
N THR A 44 7.19 7.98 -4.99
CA THR A 44 8.64 7.89 -5.07
C THR A 44 9.14 8.44 -3.74
N GLY A 45 10.14 7.78 -3.14
CA GLY A 45 10.71 8.23 -1.89
C GLY A 45 10.49 7.24 -0.77
N GLU A 46 10.51 7.71 0.44
CA GLU A 46 10.44 6.87 1.64
C GLU A 46 9.25 7.23 2.50
N TYR A 47 8.68 6.21 3.13
CA TYR A 47 7.69 6.38 4.17
C TYR A 47 8.35 6.08 5.51
N ASP A 48 7.69 6.46 6.62
CA ASP A 48 8.25 6.28 7.96
C ASP A 48 8.24 4.83 8.39
N TRP A 49 9.17 4.47 9.27
CA TRP A 49 9.11 3.19 9.96
C TRP A 49 7.83 3.13 10.79
N HIS A 50 7.09 2.02 10.67
CA HIS A 50 5.80 1.90 11.33
C HIS A 50 5.40 0.44 11.44
N HIS A 51 4.31 0.18 12.18
CA HIS A 51 3.68 -1.12 12.20
C HIS A 51 2.17 -0.94 12.34
N HIS A 52 1.45 -2.01 12.02
CA HIS A 52 0.00 -2.07 12.19
C HIS A 52 -0.26 -3.13 13.25
N PRO A 53 -0.62 -2.75 14.49
CA PRO A 53 -0.72 -3.73 15.57
C PRO A 53 -1.89 -4.69 15.44
N ASP A 54 -2.89 -4.35 14.65
CA ASP A 54 -4.15 -5.08 14.60
C ASP A 54 -4.52 -5.62 13.22
N SER A 55 -3.62 -5.55 12.23
CA SER A 55 -3.94 -6.02 10.89
C SER A 55 -2.72 -6.48 10.14
N ASP A 56 -2.85 -7.61 9.44
CA ASP A 56 -1.90 -7.97 8.40
C ASP A 56 -2.02 -6.97 7.26
N GLU A 57 -0.98 -6.88 6.44
CA GLU A 57 -0.97 -5.98 5.30
C GLU A 57 -0.39 -6.71 4.10
N LEU A 58 -1.14 -6.73 2.99
CA LEU A 58 -0.68 -7.37 1.77
C LEU A 58 -0.32 -6.30 0.75
N PHE A 59 0.92 -6.35 0.25
CA PHE A 59 1.37 -5.49 -0.84
C PHE A 59 1.37 -6.25 -2.15
N ILE A 60 0.91 -5.62 -3.22
CA ILE A 60 0.95 -6.14 -4.58
C ILE A 60 1.45 -5.04 -5.47
N VAL A 61 2.59 -5.25 -6.14
CA VAL A 61 3.16 -4.22 -7.01
C VAL A 61 2.60 -4.35 -8.42
N LEU A 62 2.16 -3.23 -8.98
CA LEU A 62 1.62 -3.18 -10.33
C LEU A 62 2.64 -2.63 -11.31
N GLU A 63 3.47 -1.66 -10.86
CA GLU A 63 4.42 -0.98 -11.72
C GLU A 63 5.54 -0.43 -10.87
N GLY A 64 6.77 -0.46 -11.39
CA GLY A 64 7.92 0.08 -10.67
C GLY A 64 8.59 -0.97 -9.80
N GLU A 65 9.14 -0.51 -8.69
CA GLU A 65 9.88 -1.38 -7.79
C GLU A 65 9.70 -0.89 -6.35
N LEU A 66 9.13 -1.73 -5.52
CA LEU A 66 8.87 -1.41 -4.12
C LEU A 66 9.88 -2.11 -3.24
N LEU A 67 10.58 -1.35 -2.39
CA LEU A 67 11.45 -1.91 -1.39
C LEU A 67 10.78 -1.83 -0.03
N ILE A 68 10.82 -2.94 0.70
CA ILE A 68 10.26 -2.99 2.04
C ILE A 68 11.39 -3.38 2.99
N ASP A 69 11.74 -2.46 3.88
CA ASP A 69 12.80 -2.68 4.86
C ASP A 69 12.21 -3.19 6.16
N PHE A 70 12.96 -4.10 6.79
CA PHE A 70 12.61 -4.67 8.10
C PHE A 70 13.77 -4.40 9.06
N LYS A 71 13.49 -4.44 10.35
CA LYS A 71 14.54 -4.18 11.34
C LYS A 71 15.47 -5.37 11.53
N ASP A 72 14.96 -6.57 11.33
CA ASP A 72 15.67 -7.79 11.72
C ASP A 72 15.89 -8.77 10.58
N LYS A 73 15.71 -8.34 9.35
CA LYS A 73 15.94 -9.20 8.19
C LYS A 73 16.14 -8.36 6.94
N GLU A 74 16.47 -9.04 5.85
CA GLU A 74 16.80 -8.38 4.60
C GLU A 74 15.65 -7.60 4.00
N THR A 75 15.98 -6.56 3.25
CA THR A 75 15.02 -5.78 2.49
C THR A 75 14.39 -6.66 1.41
N ALA A 76 13.08 -6.61 1.33
CA ALA A 76 12.36 -7.27 0.25
C ALA A 76 12.28 -6.32 -0.94
N VAL A 77 12.51 -6.85 -2.15
CA VAL A 77 12.44 -6.10 -3.39
C VAL A 77 11.31 -6.68 -4.22
N LEU A 78 10.24 -5.90 -4.39
CA LEU A 78 9.07 -6.34 -5.14
C LEU A 78 9.00 -5.62 -6.47
N LYS A 79 8.88 -6.38 -7.54
CA LYS A 79 8.69 -5.86 -8.88
C LYS A 79 7.25 -6.12 -9.31
N ALA A 80 6.88 -5.62 -10.48
CA ALA A 80 5.51 -5.80 -10.98
C ALA A 80 5.10 -7.27 -10.91
N ASN A 81 3.90 -7.49 -10.38
CA ASN A 81 3.28 -8.80 -10.18
C ASN A 81 3.80 -9.56 -8.96
N ASP A 82 4.70 -8.97 -8.18
CA ASP A 82 5.12 -9.56 -6.91
C ASP A 82 4.18 -9.12 -5.79
N SER A 83 4.02 -9.98 -4.80
CA SER A 83 3.26 -9.66 -3.61
C SER A 83 4.01 -10.10 -2.36
N LEU A 84 3.71 -9.45 -1.24
CA LEU A 84 4.30 -9.78 0.06
C LEU A 84 3.29 -9.50 1.15
N LEU A 85 3.07 -10.48 2.01
CA LEU A 85 2.21 -10.31 3.18
C LEU A 85 3.08 -9.96 4.38
N ILE A 86 2.74 -8.86 5.04
CA ILE A 86 3.40 -8.43 6.26
C ILE A 86 2.47 -8.74 7.43
N PRO A 87 2.86 -9.63 8.34
CA PRO A 87 2.00 -9.94 9.49
C PRO A 87 1.84 -8.73 10.41
N LYS A 88 0.70 -8.66 11.05
CA LYS A 88 0.43 -7.59 12.02
C LYS A 88 1.56 -7.48 13.03
N GLY A 89 1.86 -6.25 13.44
CA GLY A 89 2.88 -5.97 14.43
C GLY A 89 4.29 -5.90 13.90
N THR A 90 4.51 -6.22 12.62
CA THR A 90 5.86 -6.19 12.05
C THR A 90 6.27 -4.76 11.71
N VAL A 91 7.37 -4.31 12.32
CA VAL A 91 7.91 -2.98 12.04
C VAL A 91 8.60 -2.99 10.68
N HIS A 92 8.19 -2.09 9.81
CA HIS A 92 8.71 -2.03 8.45
C HIS A 92 8.63 -0.62 7.89
N ARG A 93 9.25 -0.44 6.73
CA ARG A 93 9.23 0.82 6.00
C ARG A 93 9.20 0.51 4.51
N THR A 94 8.38 1.27 3.76
CA THR A 94 8.38 1.17 2.30
C THR A 94 9.18 2.32 1.71
N ARG A 95 9.84 2.06 0.58
CA ARG A 95 10.55 3.10 -0.17
C ARG A 95 10.67 2.70 -1.63
N SER A 96 10.92 3.68 -2.47
CA SER A 96 11.04 3.45 -3.90
C SER A 96 11.93 4.52 -4.53
N TYR A 97 12.81 4.12 -5.43
CA TYR A 97 13.68 5.03 -6.16
C TYR A 97 13.06 5.50 -7.48
N VAL A 98 12.03 4.79 -7.95
CA VAL A 98 11.32 5.13 -9.18
C VAL A 98 9.84 5.23 -8.85
N ARG A 99 9.08 5.90 -9.73
CA ARG A 99 7.62 5.98 -9.53
C ARG A 99 7.06 4.57 -9.47
N THR A 100 6.41 4.23 -8.39
CA THR A 100 5.92 2.89 -8.14
C THR A 100 4.44 2.92 -7.83
N VAL A 101 3.72 1.96 -8.39
CA VAL A 101 2.29 1.80 -8.18
C VAL A 101 2.08 0.46 -7.50
N ASN A 102 1.46 0.48 -6.32
CA ASN A 102 1.16 -0.75 -5.61
C ASN A 102 -0.23 -0.72 -5.00
N LEU A 103 -0.76 -1.90 -4.77
CA LEU A 103 -1.96 -2.08 -3.96
C LEU A 103 -1.55 -2.50 -2.56
N CYS A 104 -2.34 -2.08 -1.60
CA CYS A 104 -2.19 -2.49 -0.22
C CYS A 104 -3.56 -2.92 0.30
N VAL A 105 -3.65 -4.12 0.85
CA VAL A 105 -4.89 -4.66 1.40
C VAL A 105 -4.72 -4.82 2.89
N GLU A 106 -5.62 -4.23 3.66
CA GLU A 106 -5.59 -4.32 5.11
C GLU A 106 -6.98 -4.07 5.68
N HIS A 107 -7.15 -4.33 6.96
CA HIS A 107 -8.42 -4.04 7.64
C HIS A 107 -8.68 -2.54 7.53
N LYS A 108 -9.92 -2.16 7.22
CA LYS A 108 -10.23 -0.75 6.95
C LYS A 108 -10.08 0.15 8.18
N GLN A 109 -10.01 -0.44 9.37
CA GLN A 109 -9.80 0.30 10.62
C GLN A 109 -8.41 0.05 11.20
N ALA A 110 -7.48 -0.45 10.39
CA ALA A 110 -6.11 -0.70 10.85
C ALA A 110 -5.47 0.57 11.36
N GLU A 111 -4.82 0.45 12.51
CA GLU A 111 -4.05 1.55 13.07
C GLU A 111 -2.64 1.55 12.48
N THR A 112 -2.06 2.73 12.35
CA THR A 112 -0.66 2.89 11.94
C THR A 112 0.09 3.54 13.09
N VAL A 113 1.09 2.83 13.62
CA VAL A 113 1.92 3.35 14.70
C VAL A 113 3.29 3.68 14.11
N ILE A 114 3.63 4.97 14.11
CA ILE A 114 4.91 5.44 13.58
C ILE A 114 5.98 5.19 14.63
N ILE A 115 7.11 4.65 14.20
CA ILE A 115 8.25 4.41 15.07
C ILE A 115 9.25 5.53 14.83
N GLU A 116 9.45 6.34 15.85
CA GLU A 116 10.44 7.42 15.75
C GLU A 116 11.83 6.83 16.02
N GLU A 117 12.78 7.21 15.15
CA GLU A 117 14.15 6.82 15.38
C GLU A 117 14.76 7.76 16.39
N GLN A 118 15.41 7.18 17.41
CA GLN A 118 16.08 7.97 18.42
C GLN A 118 17.35 8.57 17.81
N PRO A 119 17.59 9.88 17.98
CA PRO A 119 18.88 10.45 17.56
C PRO A 119 19.97 9.85 18.40
N CYS A 120 21.09 9.58 17.77
CA CYS A 120 22.24 9.01 18.46
C CYS A 120 23.05 10.05 19.17
#